data_7de4fe77a50aecf7b66e9413e0cf1e27
#
_entry.id   7de4fe77a50aecf7b66e9413e0cf1e27
#
_cell.length_a   1.000
_cell.length_b   1.000
_cell.length_c   1.000
_cell.angle_alpha   90.00
_cell.angle_beta   90.00
_cell.angle_gamma   90.00
#
_symmetry.space_group_name_H-M   'P 1'
#
loop_
_entity.id
_entity.type
_entity.pdbx_description
1 polymer ?
#
loop_
_entity_poly.entity_id
_entity_poly.type
_entity_poly.pdbx_seq_one_letter_code
_entity_poly.pdbx_strand_id
1 'polypeptide(L)'
;MTPLIAREGYPFIAGALVLAIALYGLSSVLPSSLVTAARAVAVVSLLFALFCTWFFRDPERTASADSRSLLSPADGTVIDIREVQEPLYLKTTVKRVSIFMSVFSVHVNRAPMKGMLDFVHYHPGKFISAFKEKASLDNESMFIGIKDQTSSRAIAVKLIAGLIARRIVLYKKAQDELQRGERIGMIRFGSRAEIYCPLSAEITVKKGDAVTAGETVVGILKE
;
A
#
# COMPACT_ATOMS: atom_id res chain seq x y z
N MET A 1 -20.21 6.20 5.98
CA MET A 1 -19.83 5.46 4.75
C MET A 1 -18.38 5.74 4.46
N THR A 2 -17.56 4.72 4.38
CA THR A 2 -16.17 4.87 3.95
C THR A 2 -16.15 5.10 2.43
N PRO A 3 -15.27 6.00 1.95
CA PRO A 3 -15.22 6.31 0.53
C PRO A 3 -14.71 5.09 -0.25
N LEU A 4 -15.39 4.74 -1.35
CA LEU A 4 -14.97 3.65 -2.26
C LEU A 4 -13.65 3.95 -3.00
N ILE A 5 -13.19 5.18 -2.95
CA ILE A 5 -11.99 5.69 -3.60
C ILE A 5 -11.14 6.41 -2.56
N ALA A 6 -9.86 6.07 -2.48
CA ALA A 6 -8.90 6.76 -1.61
C ALA A 6 -8.80 8.25 -2.00
N ARG A 7 -8.80 9.12 -0.99
CA ARG A 7 -8.81 10.59 -1.16
C ARG A 7 -7.66 11.10 -2.03
N GLU A 8 -6.56 10.39 -2.06
CA GLU A 8 -5.37 10.67 -2.87
C GLU A 8 -5.65 10.59 -4.38
N GLY A 9 -6.73 9.90 -4.79
CA GLY A 9 -7.16 9.78 -6.18
C GLY A 9 -7.94 10.98 -6.70
N TYR A 10 -8.65 11.70 -5.82
CA TYR A 10 -9.54 12.78 -6.25
C TYR A 10 -8.88 13.86 -7.10
N PRO A 11 -7.66 14.38 -6.77
CA PRO A 11 -7.03 15.40 -7.61
C PRO A 11 -6.71 14.92 -9.03
N PHE A 12 -6.29 13.64 -9.17
CA PHE A 12 -5.97 13.05 -10.47
C PHE A 12 -7.23 12.83 -11.30
N ILE A 13 -8.29 12.29 -10.69
CA ILE A 13 -9.56 12.03 -11.35
C ILE A 13 -10.20 13.37 -11.81
N ALA A 14 -10.32 14.34 -10.88
CA ALA A 14 -10.90 15.63 -11.17
C ALA A 14 -10.11 16.40 -12.23
N GLY A 15 -8.77 16.46 -12.11
CA GLY A 15 -7.91 17.13 -13.08
C GLY A 15 -8.02 16.53 -14.49
N ALA A 16 -8.04 15.20 -14.59
CA ALA A 16 -8.19 14.51 -15.87
C ALA A 16 -9.58 14.72 -16.49
N LEU A 17 -10.65 14.71 -15.68
CA LEU A 17 -12.01 14.98 -16.15
C LEU A 17 -12.16 16.43 -16.62
N VAL A 18 -11.65 17.41 -15.87
CA VAL A 18 -11.67 18.83 -16.26
C VAL A 18 -10.92 19.02 -17.57
N LEU A 19 -9.73 18.42 -17.72
CA LEU A 19 -8.96 18.50 -18.96
C LEU A 19 -9.72 17.87 -20.14
N ALA A 20 -10.33 16.71 -19.96
CA ALA A 20 -11.11 16.04 -21.00
C ALA A 20 -12.30 16.90 -21.45
N ILE A 21 -13.07 17.46 -20.52
CA ILE A 21 -14.24 18.30 -20.80
C ILE A 21 -13.81 19.59 -21.50
N ALA A 22 -12.76 20.25 -21.01
CA ALA A 22 -12.24 21.49 -21.56
C ALA A 22 -11.75 21.31 -23.01
N LEU A 23 -10.97 20.26 -23.28
CA LEU A 23 -10.47 19.98 -24.63
C LEU A 23 -11.59 19.58 -25.61
N TYR A 24 -12.55 18.80 -25.15
CA TYR A 24 -13.68 18.41 -25.93
C TYR A 24 -14.56 19.66 -26.30
N GLY A 25 -14.87 20.50 -25.30
CA GLY A 25 -15.60 21.74 -25.52
C GLY A 25 -14.85 22.71 -26.45
N LEU A 26 -13.53 22.89 -26.22
CA LEU A 26 -12.69 23.75 -27.06
C LEU A 26 -12.63 23.25 -28.52
N SER A 27 -12.76 21.95 -28.75
CA SER A 27 -12.72 21.36 -30.09
C SER A 27 -13.79 21.90 -31.03
N SER A 28 -14.87 22.51 -30.52
CA SER A 28 -15.94 23.12 -31.30
C SER A 28 -15.57 24.48 -31.95
N VAL A 29 -14.53 25.15 -31.39
CA VAL A 29 -14.08 26.48 -31.84
C VAL A 29 -12.65 26.47 -32.40
N LEU A 30 -11.98 25.34 -32.38
CA LEU A 30 -10.64 25.18 -32.93
C LEU A 30 -10.64 25.08 -34.47
N PRO A 31 -9.54 25.49 -35.13
CA PRO A 31 -9.31 25.19 -36.53
C PRO A 31 -9.38 23.69 -36.81
N SER A 32 -9.91 23.27 -37.95
CA SER A 32 -10.08 21.86 -38.32
C SER A 32 -8.85 21.01 -38.19
N SER A 33 -7.66 21.58 -38.42
CA SER A 33 -6.36 20.90 -38.23
C SER A 33 -6.05 20.47 -36.79
N LEU A 34 -6.64 21.13 -35.79
CA LEU A 34 -6.41 20.85 -34.37
C LEU A 34 -7.53 20.06 -33.69
N VAL A 35 -8.70 19.98 -34.29
CA VAL A 35 -9.88 19.29 -33.71
C VAL A 35 -9.59 17.85 -33.38
N THR A 36 -8.99 17.10 -34.33
CA THR A 36 -8.69 15.67 -34.12
C THR A 36 -7.70 15.46 -32.95
N ALA A 37 -6.66 16.28 -32.90
CA ALA A 37 -5.67 16.18 -31.78
C ALA A 37 -6.30 16.53 -30.44
N ALA A 38 -7.12 17.60 -30.37
CA ALA A 38 -7.81 17.98 -29.13
C ALA A 38 -8.74 16.88 -28.63
N ARG A 39 -9.53 16.27 -29.52
CA ARG A 39 -10.42 15.16 -29.19
C ARG A 39 -9.66 13.91 -28.77
N ALA A 40 -8.53 13.58 -29.43
CA ALA A 40 -7.69 12.45 -29.04
C ALA A 40 -7.13 12.62 -27.62
N VAL A 41 -6.62 13.82 -27.29
CA VAL A 41 -6.12 14.11 -25.93
C VAL A 41 -7.27 14.08 -24.91
N ALA A 42 -8.48 14.56 -25.26
CA ALA A 42 -9.65 14.47 -24.38
C ALA A 42 -10.03 13.01 -24.08
N VAL A 43 -10.00 12.12 -25.08
CA VAL A 43 -10.25 10.68 -24.88
C VAL A 43 -9.18 10.04 -24.01
N VAL A 44 -7.90 10.33 -24.25
CA VAL A 44 -6.79 9.83 -23.41
C VAL A 44 -6.95 10.30 -21.95
N SER A 45 -7.32 11.57 -21.74
CA SER A 45 -7.57 12.12 -20.40
C SER A 45 -8.75 11.42 -19.71
N LEU A 46 -9.82 11.10 -20.44
CA LEU A 46 -10.94 10.35 -19.89
C LEU A 46 -10.54 8.91 -19.51
N LEU A 47 -9.79 8.24 -20.37
CA LEU A 47 -9.26 6.90 -20.07
C LEU A 47 -8.33 6.92 -18.83
N PHE A 48 -7.51 7.96 -18.70
CA PHE A 48 -6.68 8.16 -17.51
C PHE A 48 -7.51 8.42 -16.26
N ALA A 49 -8.61 9.19 -16.33
CA ALA A 49 -9.53 9.37 -15.21
C ALA A 49 -10.17 8.05 -14.77
N LEU A 50 -10.60 7.22 -15.72
CA LEU A 50 -11.14 5.88 -15.44
C LEU A 50 -10.09 4.96 -14.80
N PHE A 51 -8.86 4.98 -15.31
CA PHE A 51 -7.74 4.25 -14.72
C PHE A 51 -7.46 4.72 -13.29
N CYS A 52 -7.42 6.03 -13.02
CA CYS A 52 -7.23 6.56 -11.67
C CYS A 52 -8.37 6.15 -10.74
N THR A 53 -9.62 6.19 -11.19
CA THR A 53 -10.78 5.74 -10.41
C THR A 53 -10.61 4.27 -9.99
N TRP A 54 -10.19 3.43 -10.91
CA TRP A 54 -9.94 2.01 -10.62
C TRP A 54 -8.69 1.80 -9.77
N PHE A 55 -7.60 2.52 -10.03
CA PHE A 55 -6.34 2.41 -9.28
C PHE A 55 -6.50 2.81 -7.81
N PHE A 56 -7.19 3.91 -7.55
CA PHE A 56 -7.41 4.43 -6.20
C PHE A 56 -8.62 3.81 -5.49
N ARG A 57 -9.15 2.70 -5.99
CA ARG A 57 -10.25 1.99 -5.32
C ARG A 57 -9.85 1.57 -3.91
N ASP A 58 -10.78 1.67 -2.98
CA ASP A 58 -10.59 1.30 -1.57
C ASP A 58 -11.80 0.48 -1.08
N PRO A 59 -11.87 -0.81 -1.45
CA PRO A 59 -12.98 -1.67 -1.06
C PRO A 59 -13.01 -1.89 0.44
N GLU A 60 -14.21 -2.07 1.00
CA GLU A 60 -14.35 -2.55 2.37
C GLU A 60 -13.78 -3.96 2.50
N ARG A 61 -13.23 -4.24 3.68
CA ARG A 61 -12.58 -5.52 3.99
C ARG A 61 -13.07 -6.03 5.33
N THR A 62 -13.28 -7.33 5.42
CA THR A 62 -13.66 -8.00 6.67
C THR A 62 -12.47 -8.72 7.26
N ALA A 63 -11.98 -8.23 8.39
CA ALA A 63 -10.85 -8.83 9.09
C ALA A 63 -11.27 -10.13 9.78
N SER A 64 -10.34 -11.12 9.81
CA SER A 64 -10.52 -12.34 10.61
C SER A 64 -10.75 -12.02 12.08
N ALA A 65 -11.60 -12.79 12.74
CA ALA A 65 -11.90 -12.63 14.17
C ALA A 65 -10.78 -13.13 15.10
N ASP A 66 -9.90 -14.03 14.64
CA ASP A 66 -8.82 -14.59 15.48
C ASP A 66 -7.77 -13.50 15.81
N SER A 67 -7.65 -13.20 17.11
CA SER A 67 -6.75 -12.16 17.63
C SER A 67 -5.27 -12.48 17.45
N ARG A 68 -4.89 -13.72 17.24
CA ARG A 68 -3.51 -14.15 17.02
C ARG A 68 -3.08 -14.09 15.56
N SER A 69 -4.03 -14.04 14.63
CA SER A 69 -3.70 -14.02 13.20
C SER A 69 -3.14 -12.67 12.78
N LEU A 70 -2.07 -12.69 11.99
CA LEU A 70 -1.50 -11.52 11.32
C LEU A 70 -2.11 -11.43 9.91
N LEU A 71 -2.78 -10.34 9.64
CA LEU A 71 -3.36 -10.08 8.31
C LEU A 71 -2.31 -9.48 7.37
N SER A 72 -2.47 -9.73 6.08
CA SER A 72 -1.65 -9.06 5.06
C SER A 72 -1.79 -7.55 5.15
N PRO A 73 -0.68 -6.79 5.20
CA PRO A 73 -0.73 -5.33 5.16
C PRO A 73 -1.04 -4.77 3.77
N ALA A 74 -1.00 -5.59 2.72
CA ALA A 74 -1.13 -5.17 1.33
C ALA A 74 -1.81 -6.23 0.47
N ASP A 75 -2.47 -5.77 -0.61
CA ASP A 75 -2.83 -6.61 -1.74
C ASP A 75 -1.58 -6.88 -2.59
N GLY A 76 -1.39 -8.11 -3.04
CA GLY A 76 -0.28 -8.42 -3.92
C GLY A 76 0.12 -9.87 -3.95
N THR A 77 1.36 -10.11 -4.33
CA THR A 77 1.94 -11.46 -4.39
C THR A 77 3.10 -11.56 -3.40
N VAL A 78 3.15 -12.61 -2.63
CA VAL A 78 4.28 -12.92 -1.74
C VAL A 78 5.51 -13.25 -2.61
N ILE A 79 6.55 -12.41 -2.54
CA ILE A 79 7.76 -12.59 -3.35
C ILE A 79 8.91 -13.19 -2.57
N ASP A 80 8.91 -13.07 -1.24
CA ASP A 80 10.00 -13.55 -0.40
C ASP A 80 9.53 -13.79 1.04
N ILE A 81 10.08 -14.84 1.66
CA ILE A 81 9.90 -15.15 3.08
C ILE A 81 11.26 -15.59 3.60
N ARG A 82 11.81 -14.87 4.61
CA ARG A 82 13.10 -15.21 5.20
C ARG A 82 13.26 -14.67 6.61
N GLU A 83 14.24 -15.16 7.32
CA GLU A 83 14.70 -14.61 8.57
C GLU A 83 15.70 -13.48 8.31
N VAL A 84 15.56 -12.37 9.04
CA VAL A 84 16.40 -11.19 8.90
C VAL A 84 16.64 -10.55 10.28
N GLN A 85 17.74 -9.83 10.44
CA GLN A 85 17.93 -8.92 11.57
C GLN A 85 17.08 -7.66 11.35
N GLU A 86 16.29 -7.31 12.35
CA GLU A 86 15.52 -6.06 12.35
C GLU A 86 16.08 -5.14 13.46
N PRO A 87 16.89 -4.11 13.09
CA PRO A 87 17.62 -3.32 14.06
C PRO A 87 16.88 -2.10 14.61
N LEU A 88 15.76 -1.67 14.00
CA LEU A 88 15.14 -0.40 14.30
C LEU A 88 14.18 -0.46 15.49
N TYR A 89 13.26 -1.42 15.48
CA TYR A 89 12.17 -1.50 16.44
C TYR A 89 12.17 -2.81 17.25
N LEU A 90 12.15 -3.96 16.57
CA LEU A 90 12.14 -5.27 17.25
C LEU A 90 13.52 -5.67 17.78
N LYS A 91 14.59 -5.17 17.20
CA LYS A 91 16.00 -5.31 17.60
C LYS A 91 16.44 -6.77 17.81
N THR A 92 15.92 -7.63 16.96
CA THR A 92 16.20 -9.09 17.02
C THR A 92 16.08 -9.70 15.62
N THR A 93 16.41 -10.99 15.51
CA THR A 93 16.13 -11.79 14.32
C THR A 93 14.63 -12.07 14.25
N VAL A 94 14.03 -11.85 13.10
CA VAL A 94 12.59 -11.94 12.85
C VAL A 94 12.30 -12.62 11.53
N LYS A 95 11.09 -13.12 11.34
CA LYS A 95 10.59 -13.53 10.03
C LYS A 95 10.05 -12.31 9.27
N ARG A 96 10.50 -12.16 8.02
CA ARG A 96 10.02 -11.15 7.10
C ARG A 96 9.24 -11.80 5.97
N VAL A 97 8.01 -11.36 5.74
CA VAL A 97 7.22 -11.68 4.55
C VAL A 97 7.14 -10.43 3.68
N SER A 98 7.57 -10.55 2.42
CA SER A 98 7.61 -9.46 1.45
C SER A 98 6.52 -9.64 0.41
N ILE A 99 5.71 -8.61 0.19
CA ILE A 99 4.53 -8.62 -0.69
C ILE A 99 4.73 -7.55 -1.76
N PHE A 100 4.77 -7.96 -3.02
CA PHE A 100 4.86 -7.05 -4.16
C PHE A 100 3.46 -6.62 -4.60
N MET A 101 3.26 -5.32 -4.69
CA MET A 101 2.02 -4.70 -5.13
C MET A 101 2.19 -4.24 -6.57
N SER A 102 1.56 -4.94 -7.50
CA SER A 102 1.53 -4.52 -8.91
C SER A 102 0.62 -3.31 -9.08
N VAL A 103 0.68 -2.62 -10.24
CA VAL A 103 -0.24 -1.51 -10.54
C VAL A 103 -1.72 -1.94 -10.54
N PHE A 104 -1.99 -3.24 -10.61
CA PHE A 104 -3.34 -3.82 -10.58
C PHE A 104 -3.85 -4.12 -9.17
N SER A 105 -2.99 -4.10 -8.16
CA SER A 105 -3.36 -4.31 -6.76
C SER A 105 -4.12 -3.12 -6.17
N VAL A 106 -4.86 -3.31 -5.10
CA VAL A 106 -5.33 -2.22 -4.24
C VAL A 106 -4.13 -1.67 -3.47
N HIS A 107 -3.95 -0.36 -3.48
CA HIS A 107 -2.76 0.28 -2.91
C HIS A 107 -2.96 0.85 -1.50
N VAL A 108 -4.15 0.69 -0.94
CA VAL A 108 -4.42 1.01 0.47
C VAL A 108 -3.87 -0.09 1.36
N ASN A 109 -2.98 0.29 2.27
CA ASN A 109 -2.36 -0.61 3.22
C ASN A 109 -3.17 -0.67 4.52
N ARG A 110 -3.17 -1.84 5.17
CA ARG A 110 -3.99 -2.12 6.35
C ARG A 110 -3.18 -2.69 7.50
N ALA A 111 -3.66 -2.45 8.74
CA ALA A 111 -3.03 -2.93 9.97
C ALA A 111 -3.12 -4.46 10.06
N PRO A 112 -1.99 -5.17 10.21
CA PRO A 112 -1.98 -6.63 10.35
C PRO A 112 -2.62 -7.14 11.64
N MET A 113 -2.56 -6.35 12.70
CA MET A 113 -3.12 -6.69 14.01
C MET A 113 -3.68 -5.44 14.71
N LYS A 114 -4.47 -5.64 15.76
CA LYS A 114 -4.84 -4.58 16.69
C LYS A 114 -3.63 -4.21 17.55
N GLY A 115 -3.46 -2.92 17.84
CA GLY A 115 -2.40 -2.44 18.70
C GLY A 115 -2.22 -0.93 18.61
N MET A 116 -1.18 -0.44 19.25
CA MET A 116 -0.77 0.96 19.17
C MET A 116 0.34 1.10 18.14
N LEU A 117 0.28 2.16 17.33
CA LEU A 117 1.36 2.57 16.45
C LEU A 117 2.50 3.18 17.29
N ASP A 118 3.39 2.31 17.76
CA ASP A 118 4.40 2.64 18.78
C ASP A 118 5.65 3.29 18.18
N PHE A 119 5.94 3.00 16.92
CA PHE A 119 7.14 3.49 16.23
C PHE A 119 6.85 3.87 14.78
N VAL A 120 7.37 5.02 14.35
CA VAL A 120 7.31 5.49 12.96
C VAL A 120 8.68 6.01 12.56
N HIS A 121 9.24 5.49 11.47
CA HIS A 121 10.51 5.95 10.92
C HIS A 121 10.42 6.11 9.41
N TYR A 122 10.62 7.31 8.93
CA TYR A 122 10.73 7.62 7.50
C TYR A 122 12.19 7.53 7.06
N HIS A 123 12.42 6.77 6.01
CA HIS A 123 13.71 6.67 5.35
C HIS A 123 13.64 7.30 3.96
N PRO A 124 14.32 8.45 3.73
CA PRO A 124 14.45 9.00 2.38
C PRO A 124 15.32 8.06 1.54
N GLY A 125 14.95 7.82 0.29
CA GLY A 125 15.68 6.86 -0.53
C GLY A 125 15.47 7.04 -2.02
N LYS A 126 15.89 6.02 -2.78
CA LYS A 126 15.77 5.94 -4.24
C LYS A 126 14.39 5.45 -4.64
N PHE A 127 14.15 5.40 -5.95
CA PHE A 127 12.93 4.87 -6.56
C PHE A 127 13.32 3.84 -7.63
N ILE A 128 13.88 2.71 -7.17
CA ILE A 128 14.14 1.56 -8.06
C ILE A 128 12.94 0.60 -8.02
N SER A 129 12.88 -0.34 -8.98
CA SER A 129 11.82 -1.34 -9.03
C SER A 129 11.66 -2.05 -7.69
N ALA A 130 10.46 -1.98 -7.08
CA ALA A 130 10.15 -2.57 -5.78
C ALA A 130 10.24 -4.11 -5.78
N PHE A 131 10.28 -4.74 -6.95
CA PHE A 131 10.49 -6.18 -7.10
C PHE A 131 11.94 -6.59 -6.75
N LYS A 132 12.91 -5.69 -6.94
CA LYS A 132 14.33 -5.97 -6.64
C LYS A 132 14.58 -6.01 -5.14
N GLU A 133 15.45 -6.90 -4.68
CA GLU A 133 15.79 -7.03 -3.26
C GLU A 133 16.38 -5.73 -2.68
N LYS A 134 17.27 -5.07 -3.44
CA LYS A 134 17.88 -3.79 -3.06
C LYS A 134 16.86 -2.68 -2.76
N ALA A 135 15.64 -2.77 -3.30
CA ALA A 135 14.58 -1.80 -3.01
C ALA A 135 14.22 -1.74 -1.51
N SER A 136 14.34 -2.85 -0.80
CA SER A 136 14.12 -2.89 0.66
C SER A 136 15.11 -2.03 1.44
N LEU A 137 16.32 -1.83 0.92
CA LEU A 137 17.38 -1.04 1.57
C LEU A 137 17.49 0.37 1.02
N ASP A 138 17.37 0.53 -0.31
CA ASP A 138 17.72 1.75 -1.01
C ASP A 138 16.54 2.69 -1.25
N ASN A 139 15.30 2.15 -1.32
CA ASN A 139 14.13 2.97 -1.67
C ASN A 139 13.58 3.78 -0.50
N GLU A 140 12.92 4.90 -0.87
CA GLU A 140 12.05 5.62 0.07
C GLU A 140 11.13 4.64 0.76
N SER A 141 11.09 4.67 2.08
CA SER A 141 10.28 3.76 2.86
C SER A 141 9.76 4.38 4.16
N MET A 142 8.64 3.86 4.62
CA MET A 142 8.04 4.15 5.91
C MET A 142 8.03 2.86 6.73
N PHE A 143 8.75 2.84 7.82
CA PHE A 143 8.80 1.73 8.76
C PHE A 143 7.93 2.06 9.97
N ILE A 144 6.99 1.19 10.32
CA ILE A 144 6.09 1.36 11.45
C ILE A 144 6.14 0.14 12.37
N GLY A 145 6.20 0.38 13.67
CA GLY A 145 6.09 -0.61 14.72
C GLY A 145 4.68 -0.61 15.32
N ILE A 146 4.09 -1.78 15.48
CA ILE A 146 2.77 -1.97 16.09
C ILE A 146 2.94 -2.87 17.31
N LYS A 147 2.50 -2.37 18.47
CA LYS A 147 2.56 -3.08 19.75
C LYS A 147 1.17 -3.37 20.26
N ASP A 148 0.92 -4.61 20.63
CA ASP A 148 -0.29 -5.00 21.35
C ASP A 148 -0.30 -4.36 22.75
N GLN A 149 -1.38 -3.74 23.13
CA GLN A 149 -1.50 -3.07 24.45
C GLN A 149 -1.77 -4.03 25.59
N THR A 150 -2.22 -5.25 25.29
CA THR A 150 -2.61 -6.25 26.29
C THR A 150 -1.60 -7.37 26.46
N SER A 151 -0.61 -7.45 25.58
CA SER A 151 0.45 -8.46 25.60
C SER A 151 1.80 -7.85 25.20
N SER A 152 2.88 -8.62 25.31
CA SER A 152 4.21 -8.22 24.85
C SER A 152 4.41 -8.33 23.34
N ARG A 153 3.37 -8.68 22.58
CA ARG A 153 3.46 -8.91 21.13
C ARG A 153 3.73 -7.62 20.38
N ALA A 154 4.73 -7.63 19.53
CA ALA A 154 5.05 -6.52 18.64
C ALA A 154 5.41 -7.05 17.25
N ILE A 155 5.06 -6.30 16.25
CA ILE A 155 5.39 -6.54 14.84
C ILE A 155 5.82 -5.23 14.19
N ALA A 156 6.42 -5.31 13.01
CA ALA A 156 6.64 -4.12 12.21
C ALA A 156 6.14 -4.31 10.79
N VAL A 157 5.81 -3.19 10.14
CA VAL A 157 5.46 -3.12 8.72
C VAL A 157 6.34 -2.09 8.06
N LYS A 158 6.91 -2.42 6.90
CA LYS A 158 7.67 -1.49 6.07
C LYS A 158 6.95 -1.30 4.74
N LEU A 159 6.57 -0.08 4.47
CA LEU A 159 6.00 0.36 3.20
C LEU A 159 7.14 0.92 2.36
N ILE A 160 7.33 0.40 1.15
CA ILE A 160 8.49 0.70 0.30
C ILE A 160 7.98 1.21 -1.05
N ALA A 161 8.42 2.40 -1.44
CA ALA A 161 8.12 2.99 -2.73
C ALA A 161 8.75 2.18 -3.87
N GLY A 162 8.13 2.22 -5.06
CA GLY A 162 8.66 1.61 -6.28
C GLY A 162 9.15 2.63 -7.29
N LEU A 163 9.37 2.19 -8.52
CA LEU A 163 9.93 3.01 -9.60
C LEU A 163 9.04 4.22 -9.97
N ILE A 164 7.72 4.02 -9.97
CA ILE A 164 6.74 5.06 -10.33
C ILE A 164 6.19 5.71 -9.06
N ALA A 165 6.18 4.96 -7.95
CA ALA A 165 5.72 5.41 -6.65
C ALA A 165 6.67 6.49 -6.10
N ARG A 166 6.16 7.71 -5.99
CA ARG A 166 6.94 8.83 -5.44
C ARG A 166 6.40 9.33 -4.10
N ARG A 167 5.48 8.59 -3.46
CA ARG A 167 4.95 9.03 -2.18
C ARG A 167 4.30 7.89 -1.40
N ILE A 168 4.73 7.74 -0.17
CA ILE A 168 4.08 6.95 0.87
C ILE A 168 3.26 7.91 1.72
N VAL A 169 1.97 7.64 1.86
CA VAL A 169 1.07 8.41 2.73
C VAL A 169 0.71 7.54 3.91
N LEU A 170 1.02 7.99 5.11
CA LEU A 170 0.57 7.37 6.35
C LEU A 170 -0.67 8.12 6.85
N TYR A 171 -1.75 7.41 7.17
CA TYR A 171 -3.01 7.99 7.65
C TYR A 171 -3.02 8.16 9.18
N LYS A 172 -2.06 7.54 9.83
CA LYS A 172 -1.96 7.43 11.28
C LYS A 172 -0.68 8.11 11.79
N LYS A 173 -0.70 8.49 13.05
CA LYS A 173 0.44 9.09 13.76
C LYS A 173 0.94 8.13 14.83
N ALA A 174 2.17 8.32 15.29
CA ALA A 174 2.67 7.64 16.47
C ALA A 174 1.70 7.84 17.66
N GLN A 175 1.47 6.79 18.42
CA GLN A 175 0.53 6.67 19.53
C GLN A 175 -0.96 6.55 19.14
N ASP A 176 -1.31 6.50 17.85
CA ASP A 176 -2.67 6.18 17.44
C ASP A 176 -2.96 4.68 17.68
N GLU A 177 -4.17 4.39 18.16
CA GLU A 177 -4.68 3.02 18.21
C GLU A 177 -5.08 2.55 16.82
N LEU A 178 -4.76 1.29 16.53
CA LEU A 178 -5.09 0.62 15.28
C LEU A 178 -6.04 -0.54 15.57
N GLN A 179 -7.09 -0.62 14.78
CA GLN A 179 -7.89 -1.83 14.72
C GLN A 179 -7.33 -2.76 13.65
N ARG A 180 -7.55 -4.06 13.81
CA ARG A 180 -7.18 -5.06 12.83
C ARG A 180 -7.86 -4.80 11.48
N GLY A 181 -7.10 -4.82 10.39
CA GLY A 181 -7.60 -4.53 9.03
C GLY A 181 -7.90 -3.05 8.78
N GLU A 182 -7.66 -2.16 9.76
CA GLU A 182 -7.84 -0.72 9.60
C GLU A 182 -6.85 -0.15 8.57
N ARG A 183 -7.29 0.87 7.83
CA ARG A 183 -6.46 1.59 6.86
C ARG A 183 -5.34 2.34 7.55
N ILE A 184 -4.10 2.03 7.24
CA ILE A 184 -2.91 2.68 7.83
C ILE A 184 -2.20 3.64 6.88
N GLY A 185 -2.37 3.48 5.59
CA GLY A 185 -1.70 4.31 4.61
C GLY A 185 -1.92 3.86 3.18
N MET A 186 -1.22 4.50 2.27
CA MET A 186 -1.24 4.19 0.85
C MET A 186 0.12 4.43 0.21
N ILE A 187 0.52 3.58 -0.74
CA ILE A 187 1.69 3.79 -1.59
C ILE A 187 1.20 3.94 -3.03
N ARG A 188 1.56 5.04 -3.71
CA ARG A 188 1.08 5.29 -5.07
C ARG A 188 1.97 4.59 -6.10
N PHE A 189 1.36 3.84 -7.06
CA PHE A 189 1.98 3.31 -8.29
C PHE A 189 3.13 2.31 -8.13
N GLY A 190 2.79 1.04 -7.83
CA GLY A 190 3.73 -0.07 -7.80
C GLY A 190 4.71 0.00 -6.63
N SER A 191 4.61 -0.93 -5.71
CA SER A 191 5.26 -0.82 -4.42
C SER A 191 5.50 -2.19 -3.79
N ARG A 192 6.05 -2.20 -2.58
CA ARG A 192 6.27 -3.38 -1.78
C ARG A 192 5.87 -3.10 -0.34
N ALA A 193 5.20 -4.03 0.28
CA ALA A 193 5.00 -4.04 1.72
C ALA A 193 5.73 -5.23 2.33
N GLU A 194 6.32 -5.02 3.50
CA GLU A 194 6.97 -6.09 4.26
C GLU A 194 6.37 -6.12 5.66
N ILE A 195 6.07 -7.32 6.15
CA ILE A 195 5.70 -7.55 7.55
C ILE A 195 6.81 -8.30 8.24
N TYR A 196 7.17 -7.85 9.43
CA TYR A 196 8.20 -8.40 10.30
C TYR A 196 7.53 -8.91 11.57
N CYS A 197 7.68 -10.19 11.88
CA CYS A 197 7.07 -10.83 13.03
C CYS A 197 8.09 -11.70 13.77
N PRO A 198 7.86 -12.00 15.06
CA PRO A 198 8.76 -12.83 15.85
C PRO A 198 9.05 -14.19 15.20
N LEU A 199 10.20 -14.78 15.44
CA LEU A 199 10.58 -16.11 14.94
C LEU A 199 9.57 -17.20 15.36
N SER A 200 8.93 -17.03 16.52
CA SER A 200 7.90 -17.94 17.03
C SER A 200 6.61 -17.91 16.20
N ALA A 201 6.40 -16.89 15.39
CA ALA A 201 5.20 -16.81 14.53
C ALA A 201 5.22 -17.92 13.47
N GLU A 202 4.07 -18.55 13.26
CA GLU A 202 3.86 -19.51 12.19
C GLU A 202 3.43 -18.78 10.93
N ILE A 203 4.20 -18.88 9.85
CA ILE A 203 3.84 -18.28 8.56
C ILE A 203 2.90 -19.23 7.82
N THR A 204 1.77 -18.71 7.37
CA THR A 204 0.68 -19.48 6.74
C THR A 204 0.63 -19.34 5.21
N VAL A 205 1.51 -18.52 4.66
CA VAL A 205 1.62 -18.29 3.20
C VAL A 205 2.97 -18.76 2.68
N LYS A 206 3.06 -18.95 1.37
CA LYS A 206 4.31 -19.29 0.66
C LYS A 206 4.58 -18.30 -0.46
N LYS A 207 5.82 -18.30 -0.93
CA LYS A 207 6.21 -17.49 -2.11
C LYS A 207 5.36 -17.87 -3.32
N GLY A 208 4.82 -16.86 -3.99
CA GLY A 208 3.91 -16.98 -5.13
C GLY A 208 2.43 -16.83 -4.77
N ASP A 209 2.06 -16.92 -3.50
CA ASP A 209 0.66 -16.78 -3.08
C ASP A 209 0.18 -15.34 -3.29
N ALA A 210 -1.05 -15.22 -3.80
CA ALA A 210 -1.78 -13.95 -3.84
C ALA A 210 -2.41 -13.68 -2.46
N VAL A 211 -2.25 -12.44 -1.99
CA VAL A 211 -2.77 -12.00 -0.69
C VAL A 211 -3.59 -10.74 -0.81
N THR A 212 -4.55 -10.58 0.09
CA THR A 212 -5.49 -9.47 0.16
C THR A 212 -5.30 -8.73 1.49
N ALA A 213 -5.07 -7.41 1.43
CA ALA A 213 -4.88 -6.55 2.59
C ALA A 213 -6.06 -6.62 3.56
N GLY A 214 -5.77 -6.85 4.83
CA GLY A 214 -6.79 -6.88 5.89
C GLY A 214 -7.68 -8.13 5.93
N GLU A 215 -7.47 -9.10 5.01
CA GLU A 215 -8.26 -10.34 4.95
C GLU A 215 -7.37 -11.60 5.01
N THR A 216 -6.36 -11.70 4.15
CA THR A 216 -5.51 -12.90 4.10
C THR A 216 -4.66 -12.99 5.38
N VAL A 217 -4.73 -14.11 6.07
CA VAL A 217 -3.86 -14.44 7.20
C VAL A 217 -2.49 -14.82 6.65
N VAL A 218 -1.45 -14.07 6.98
CA VAL A 218 -0.06 -14.33 6.54
C VAL A 218 0.78 -15.00 7.61
N GLY A 219 0.28 -15.02 8.83
CA GLY A 219 0.93 -15.70 9.95
C GLY A 219 0.07 -15.74 11.20
N ILE A 220 0.47 -16.56 12.17
CA ILE A 220 -0.19 -16.71 13.45
C ILE A 220 0.87 -16.49 14.55
N LEU A 221 0.61 -15.55 15.46
CA LEU A 221 1.46 -15.30 16.62
C LEU A 221 1.24 -16.42 17.64
N LYS A 222 2.32 -17.06 18.08
CA LYS A 222 2.30 -17.98 19.21
C LYS A 222 2.33 -17.19 20.52
N GLU A 223 1.81 -17.79 21.56
CA GLU A 223 1.86 -17.24 22.93
C GLU A 223 3.28 -17.17 23.44
#